data_ec9148000546ba91634b8981865bf1ab
#
_entry.id   ec9148000546ba91634b8981865bf1ab
#
_cell.length_a   1.000
_cell.length_b   1.000
_cell.length_c   1.000
_cell.angle_alpha   90.00
_cell.angle_beta   90.00
_cell.angle_gamma   90.00
#
_symmetry.space_group_name_H-M   'P 1'
#
loop_
_entity.id
_entity.type
_entity.pdbx_description
1 polymer ?
#
loop_
_entity_poly.entity_id
_entity_poly.type
_entity_poly.pdbx_seq_one_letter_code
_entity_poly.pdbx_strand_id
1 'polypeptide(L)'
;MQDHTLSQSDADGSNLIYYVGVGASAGGLEALESFFSQMPAESGMAFIVIQHLSPDYKSMMVELLSKRTAMPVRRAEEGMLVEVNSVYLIPPKKNLSIFHGKLLLSESDHSRGLNLPIDVFLRSLADDQAEKAIGVILSGTGSDGVRGIRAIKEAGGMVMVQSEESAKFDGMPRAAISTGLTDFILPPDEMPAKLTSFVRHPYAAKVDRPQTLLSDEDRLTRIFALLRERTRVDFTFYKPSTVIRRIERRMTVNQIHDLRDYVKFMESYSGEVTTLYRELLIGVTSFFRDHEVFEELEENHLPALFERVAGREVRFWIAGCSTGEEAYSLAMSSREVMERIGRQVDIKIFATDIDRDAILRASNGLYPESIAADLSSKLLTKYFHRREEHYQIDRSIREMVVFAQHNLIKDPPFTNIELVSCRNLLIYLQPVLQRKALELMSFSLNPQGILLLGSSETTGEVSDLYETLHQKYKIYASRGKRRPAGGPEFLSVPEVRSWQNRPRFPNGPWPRGQDEERM
;
A
#
# COMPACT_ATOMS: atom_id res chain seq x y z
N MET A 1 50.89 6.37 -38.65
CA MET A 1 50.22 7.21 -37.66
C MET A 1 48.88 7.60 -38.25
N GLN A 2 47.85 6.84 -37.95
CA GLN A 2 46.48 7.15 -38.29
C GLN A 2 45.69 7.08 -36.97
N ASP A 3 45.27 8.25 -36.51
CA ASP A 3 44.40 8.44 -35.36
C ASP A 3 43.01 7.86 -35.65
N HIS A 4 42.62 6.84 -34.91
CA HIS A 4 41.24 6.40 -34.81
C HIS A 4 40.57 7.13 -33.64
N THR A 5 40.02 8.30 -33.92
CA THR A 5 39.00 8.92 -33.07
C THR A 5 37.73 8.08 -33.11
N LEU A 6 37.55 7.25 -32.11
CA LEU A 6 36.24 6.63 -31.81
C LEU A 6 35.27 7.72 -31.35
N SER A 7 34.27 7.96 -32.19
CA SER A 7 33.13 8.80 -31.87
C SER A 7 32.37 8.21 -30.68
N GLN A 8 32.49 8.89 -29.53
CA GLN A 8 31.53 8.79 -28.42
C GLN A 8 30.23 9.49 -28.83
N SER A 9 29.33 8.79 -29.47
CA SER A 9 27.93 9.18 -29.57
C SER A 9 27.16 7.90 -29.73
N ASP A 10 26.50 7.44 -28.68
CA ASP A 10 25.30 6.61 -28.62
C ASP A 10 25.26 5.80 -27.31
N ALA A 11 25.14 6.50 -26.20
CA ALA A 11 24.82 5.87 -24.93
C ALA A 11 24.07 6.88 -24.05
N ASP A 12 22.83 7.18 -24.39
CA ASP A 12 21.83 7.66 -23.40
C ASP A 12 20.40 7.66 -23.97
N GLY A 13 20.02 6.55 -24.57
CA GLY A 13 18.63 6.18 -24.79
C GLY A 13 18.30 4.97 -23.94
N SER A 14 18.30 5.11 -22.61
CA SER A 14 17.72 4.08 -21.76
C SER A 14 16.23 3.97 -22.12
N ASN A 15 15.90 2.98 -22.96
CA ASN A 15 14.54 2.57 -23.28
C ASN A 15 13.84 2.26 -21.95
N LEU A 16 13.04 3.20 -21.46
CA LEU A 16 12.29 3.06 -20.22
C LEU A 16 11.24 1.98 -20.45
N ILE A 17 11.46 0.80 -19.90
CA ILE A 17 10.53 -0.31 -20.01
C ILE A 17 9.53 -0.21 -18.86
N TYR A 18 8.23 -0.26 -19.18
CA TYR A 18 7.16 -0.52 -18.23
C TYR A 18 6.79 -2.01 -18.27
N TYR A 19 6.57 -2.58 -17.11
CA TYR A 19 6.24 -3.99 -16.95
C TYR A 19 4.77 -4.14 -16.57
N VAL A 20 4.00 -4.83 -17.42
CA VAL A 20 2.55 -4.99 -17.25
C VAL A 20 2.26 -6.44 -16.85
N GLY A 21 1.89 -6.63 -15.60
CA GLY A 21 1.36 -7.90 -15.09
C GLY A 21 -0.14 -7.98 -15.37
N VAL A 22 -0.56 -8.97 -16.16
CA VAL A 22 -1.97 -9.15 -16.55
C VAL A 22 -2.51 -10.41 -15.88
N GLY A 23 -3.41 -10.25 -14.92
CA GLY A 23 -4.10 -11.33 -14.23
C GLY A 23 -5.44 -11.67 -14.90
N ALA A 24 -5.67 -12.96 -15.20
CA ALA A 24 -6.90 -13.45 -15.81
C ALA A 24 -7.25 -14.86 -15.30
N SER A 25 -8.55 -15.22 -15.36
CA SER A 25 -9.03 -16.55 -14.97
C SER A 25 -10.17 -17.01 -15.88
N ALA A 26 -11.31 -17.40 -15.35
CA ALA A 26 -12.49 -17.76 -16.13
C ALA A 26 -12.91 -16.60 -17.07
N GLY A 27 -13.17 -16.89 -18.35
CA GLY A 27 -13.46 -15.87 -19.36
C GLY A 27 -12.26 -14.99 -19.74
N GLY A 28 -11.08 -15.24 -19.17
CA GLY A 28 -9.88 -14.44 -19.37
C GLY A 28 -9.31 -14.51 -20.79
N LEU A 29 -9.49 -15.62 -21.52
CA LEU A 29 -8.99 -15.73 -22.88
C LEU A 29 -9.65 -14.69 -23.81
N GLU A 30 -10.96 -14.55 -23.76
CA GLU A 30 -11.71 -13.59 -24.57
C GLU A 30 -11.29 -12.14 -24.25
N ALA A 31 -11.09 -11.85 -22.95
CA ALA A 31 -10.61 -10.55 -22.50
C ALA A 31 -9.16 -10.27 -22.94
N LEU A 32 -8.26 -11.26 -22.89
CA LEU A 32 -6.88 -11.15 -23.37
C LEU A 32 -6.83 -10.96 -24.89
N GLU A 33 -7.63 -11.70 -25.66
CA GLU A 33 -7.73 -11.53 -27.10
C GLU A 33 -8.20 -10.12 -27.47
N SER A 34 -9.22 -9.59 -26.79
CA SER A 34 -9.72 -8.23 -26.97
C SER A 34 -8.63 -7.19 -26.63
N PHE A 35 -7.95 -7.34 -25.50
CA PHE A 35 -6.87 -6.48 -25.06
C PHE A 35 -5.71 -6.45 -26.07
N PHE A 36 -5.16 -7.62 -26.43
CA PHE A 36 -3.97 -7.68 -27.30
C PHE A 36 -4.28 -7.32 -28.76
N SER A 37 -5.51 -7.48 -29.23
CA SER A 37 -5.88 -7.08 -30.59
C SER A 37 -5.78 -5.58 -30.85
N GLN A 38 -5.87 -4.75 -29.80
CA GLN A 38 -5.77 -3.29 -29.86
C GLN A 38 -4.40 -2.77 -29.40
N MET A 39 -3.50 -3.67 -28.92
CA MET A 39 -2.20 -3.26 -28.41
C MET A 39 -1.19 -3.04 -29.54
N PRO A 40 -0.57 -1.86 -29.64
CA PRO A 40 0.48 -1.61 -30.62
C PRO A 40 1.68 -2.55 -30.43
N ALA A 41 2.27 -3.02 -31.53
CA ALA A 41 3.46 -3.88 -31.48
C ALA A 41 4.66 -3.19 -30.83
N GLU A 42 4.83 -1.90 -31.07
CA GLU A 42 5.86 -1.05 -30.47
C GLU A 42 5.25 -0.21 -29.34
N SER A 43 4.85 -0.89 -28.27
CA SER A 43 4.19 -0.27 -27.13
C SER A 43 5.17 0.37 -26.13
N GLY A 44 6.45 -0.04 -26.15
CA GLY A 44 7.44 0.34 -25.11
C GLY A 44 7.24 -0.41 -23.78
N MET A 45 6.36 -1.42 -23.73
CA MET A 45 6.03 -2.20 -22.55
C MET A 45 6.38 -3.67 -22.71
N ALA A 46 6.54 -4.37 -21.60
CA ALA A 46 6.62 -5.83 -21.55
C ALA A 46 5.40 -6.38 -20.82
N PHE A 47 4.80 -7.43 -21.33
CA PHE A 47 3.55 -8.00 -20.78
C PHE A 47 3.81 -9.39 -20.21
N ILE A 48 3.42 -9.60 -18.97
CA ILE A 48 3.50 -10.90 -18.31
C ILE A 48 2.09 -11.32 -17.92
N VAL A 49 1.57 -12.35 -18.57
CA VAL A 49 0.20 -12.85 -18.40
C VAL A 49 0.18 -14.00 -17.44
N ILE A 50 -0.52 -13.83 -16.34
CA ILE A 50 -0.76 -14.81 -15.31
C ILE A 50 -2.21 -15.26 -15.41
N GLN A 51 -2.40 -16.45 -15.98
CA GLN A 51 -3.74 -17.02 -16.12
C GLN A 51 -3.85 -18.33 -15.34
N HIS A 52 -4.95 -18.48 -14.62
CA HIS A 52 -5.33 -19.77 -14.03
C HIS A 52 -5.63 -20.76 -15.16
N LEU A 53 -4.72 -21.68 -15.40
CA LEU A 53 -4.87 -22.72 -16.40
C LEU A 53 -5.32 -24.01 -15.75
N SER A 54 -6.28 -24.70 -16.38
CA SER A 54 -6.63 -26.06 -15.98
C SER A 54 -5.43 -26.99 -16.11
N PRO A 55 -5.12 -27.82 -15.10
CA PRO A 55 -3.95 -28.71 -15.11
C PRO A 55 -3.95 -29.71 -16.26
N ASP A 56 -5.11 -30.00 -16.84
CA ASP A 56 -5.34 -31.11 -17.79
C ASP A 56 -5.30 -30.69 -19.26
N TYR A 57 -5.22 -29.39 -19.56
CA TYR A 57 -5.15 -28.91 -20.95
C TYR A 57 -3.75 -28.43 -21.32
N LYS A 58 -3.18 -28.99 -22.41
CA LYS A 58 -2.03 -28.35 -23.08
C LYS A 58 -2.45 -26.95 -23.51
N SER A 59 -1.91 -25.96 -22.85
CA SER A 59 -2.25 -24.56 -23.13
C SER A 59 -1.83 -24.19 -24.55
N MET A 60 -2.80 -23.98 -25.42
CA MET A 60 -2.60 -23.40 -26.77
C MET A 60 -2.52 -21.86 -26.71
N MET A 61 -2.39 -21.28 -25.52
CA MET A 61 -2.45 -19.83 -25.30
C MET A 61 -1.41 -19.07 -26.13
N VAL A 62 -0.19 -19.61 -26.27
CA VAL A 62 0.85 -18.99 -27.11
C VAL A 62 0.35 -18.86 -28.54
N GLU A 63 -0.22 -19.93 -29.13
CA GLU A 63 -0.72 -19.93 -30.49
C GLU A 63 -1.94 -19.01 -30.68
N LEU A 64 -2.84 -18.96 -29.68
CA LEU A 64 -4.03 -18.13 -29.73
C LEU A 64 -3.68 -16.65 -29.64
N LEU A 65 -2.87 -16.25 -28.70
CA LEU A 65 -2.46 -14.85 -28.54
C LEU A 65 -1.51 -14.38 -29.65
N SER A 66 -0.64 -15.25 -30.19
CA SER A 66 0.19 -14.89 -31.35
C SER A 66 -0.60 -14.52 -32.61
N LYS A 67 -1.89 -14.93 -32.69
CA LYS A 67 -2.79 -14.51 -33.78
C LYS A 67 -3.42 -13.14 -33.54
N ARG A 68 -3.35 -12.62 -32.30
CA ARG A 68 -4.00 -11.36 -31.89
C ARG A 68 -3.04 -10.20 -31.74
N THR A 69 -1.75 -10.45 -31.65
CA THR A 69 -0.71 -9.41 -31.54
C THR A 69 0.47 -9.71 -32.47
N ALA A 70 1.13 -8.65 -32.93
CA ALA A 70 2.38 -8.76 -33.65
C ALA A 70 3.62 -8.87 -32.74
N MET A 71 3.44 -8.68 -31.41
CA MET A 71 4.52 -8.88 -30.44
C MET A 71 4.87 -10.36 -30.31
N PRO A 72 6.14 -10.71 -30.07
CA PRO A 72 6.55 -12.08 -29.74
C PRO A 72 5.82 -12.58 -28.50
N VAL A 73 5.10 -13.72 -28.61
CA VAL A 73 4.44 -14.38 -27.49
C VAL A 73 5.23 -15.63 -27.11
N ARG A 74 5.71 -15.70 -25.90
CA ARG A 74 6.60 -16.77 -25.40
C ARG A 74 6.05 -17.36 -24.10
N ARG A 75 6.35 -18.62 -23.83
CA ARG A 75 6.17 -19.20 -22.50
C ARG A 75 7.33 -18.75 -21.62
N ALA A 76 7.05 -18.34 -20.38
CA ALA A 76 8.08 -17.98 -19.42
C ALA A 76 8.94 -19.21 -19.07
N GLU A 77 10.25 -19.01 -19.01
CA GLU A 77 11.24 -20.00 -18.61
C GLU A 77 12.08 -19.46 -17.45
N GLU A 78 12.69 -20.36 -16.67
CA GLU A 78 13.52 -20.00 -15.53
C GLU A 78 14.69 -19.11 -15.94
N GLY A 79 14.84 -17.97 -15.26
CA GLY A 79 15.92 -17.00 -15.50
C GLY A 79 15.80 -16.19 -16.80
N MET A 80 14.66 -16.29 -17.52
CA MET A 80 14.43 -15.55 -18.76
C MET A 80 14.38 -14.05 -18.50
N LEU A 81 15.20 -13.27 -19.21
CA LEU A 81 15.18 -11.80 -19.17
C LEU A 81 13.95 -11.28 -19.92
N VAL A 82 13.25 -10.33 -19.29
CA VAL A 82 12.08 -9.68 -19.89
C VAL A 82 12.52 -8.62 -20.90
N GLU A 83 12.06 -8.77 -22.14
CA GLU A 83 12.34 -7.86 -23.26
C GLU A 83 11.13 -6.94 -23.52
N VAL A 84 11.39 -5.70 -23.93
CA VAL A 84 10.36 -4.77 -24.37
C VAL A 84 9.58 -5.31 -25.57
N ASN A 85 8.30 -4.90 -25.71
CA ASN A 85 7.42 -5.32 -26.81
C ASN A 85 7.27 -6.84 -26.94
N SER A 86 7.24 -7.53 -25.81
CA SER A 86 7.10 -8.99 -25.74
C SER A 86 6.04 -9.41 -24.74
N VAL A 87 5.42 -10.56 -24.99
CA VAL A 87 4.37 -11.14 -24.12
C VAL A 87 4.86 -12.47 -23.57
N TYR A 88 4.83 -12.62 -22.26
CA TYR A 88 5.24 -13.82 -21.54
C TYR A 88 4.04 -14.47 -20.87
N LEU A 89 3.89 -15.79 -21.03
CA LEU A 89 2.80 -16.55 -20.43
C LEU A 89 3.32 -17.46 -19.33
N ILE A 90 2.63 -17.49 -18.20
CA ILE A 90 2.92 -18.41 -17.11
C ILE A 90 2.81 -19.88 -17.60
N PRO A 91 3.78 -20.77 -17.30
CA PRO A 91 3.64 -22.19 -17.59
C PRO A 91 2.63 -22.85 -16.63
N PRO A 92 1.93 -23.92 -17.06
CA PRO A 92 0.99 -24.65 -16.21
C PRO A 92 1.65 -25.18 -14.93
N LYS A 93 0.89 -25.19 -13.82
CA LYS A 93 1.31 -25.74 -12.50
C LYS A 93 2.53 -25.06 -11.87
N LYS A 94 2.85 -23.86 -12.28
CA LYS A 94 3.95 -23.07 -11.71
C LYS A 94 3.42 -21.75 -11.17
N ASN A 95 4.12 -21.21 -10.21
CA ASN A 95 4.07 -19.80 -9.86
C ASN A 95 5.19 -19.07 -10.62
N LEU A 96 4.96 -17.79 -10.92
CA LEU A 96 5.90 -16.92 -11.59
C LEU A 96 6.20 -15.73 -10.69
N SER A 97 7.44 -15.33 -10.64
CA SER A 97 7.90 -14.09 -10.02
C SER A 97 8.92 -13.40 -10.92
N ILE A 98 9.23 -12.14 -10.61
CA ILE A 98 10.26 -11.38 -11.32
C ILE A 98 11.28 -10.84 -10.32
N PHE A 99 12.56 -10.87 -10.68
CA PHE A 99 13.64 -10.32 -9.89
C PHE A 99 14.76 -9.80 -10.80
N HIS A 100 15.12 -8.53 -10.66
CA HIS A 100 16.07 -7.82 -11.55
C HIS A 100 15.72 -7.99 -13.04
N GLY A 101 14.43 -7.90 -13.38
CA GLY A 101 13.91 -8.03 -14.73
C GLY A 101 13.96 -9.46 -15.30
N LYS A 102 14.26 -10.49 -14.48
CA LYS A 102 14.27 -11.90 -14.87
C LYS A 102 13.09 -12.65 -14.28
N LEU A 103 12.48 -13.49 -15.08
CA LEU A 103 11.37 -14.36 -14.67
C LEU A 103 11.90 -15.58 -13.92
N LEU A 104 11.32 -15.88 -12.78
CA LEU A 104 11.66 -17.02 -11.93
C LEU A 104 10.43 -17.90 -11.73
N LEU A 105 10.61 -19.20 -11.87
CA LEU A 105 9.55 -20.21 -11.73
C LEU A 105 9.66 -20.91 -10.38
N SER A 106 8.53 -21.13 -9.72
CA SER A 106 8.45 -21.96 -8.53
C SER A 106 7.28 -22.94 -8.62
N GLU A 107 7.32 -24.02 -7.83
CA GLU A 107 6.20 -24.94 -7.75
C GLU A 107 4.99 -24.26 -7.09
N SER A 108 3.79 -24.62 -7.54
CA SER A 108 2.56 -24.21 -6.87
C SER A 108 2.50 -24.86 -5.49
N ASP A 109 2.59 -24.06 -4.43
CA ASP A 109 2.51 -24.56 -3.05
C ASP A 109 1.06 -24.51 -2.55
N HIS A 110 0.44 -25.67 -2.47
CA HIS A 110 -0.90 -25.85 -1.90
C HIS A 110 -0.87 -26.16 -0.38
N SER A 111 0.31 -26.33 0.22
CA SER A 111 0.45 -26.71 1.63
C SER A 111 0.02 -25.62 2.60
N ARG A 112 0.08 -24.36 2.17
CA ARG A 112 -0.25 -23.17 2.98
C ARG A 112 -1.65 -22.61 2.72
N GLY A 113 -2.51 -23.33 1.98
CA GLY A 113 -3.87 -22.90 1.67
C GLY A 113 -4.09 -22.56 0.19
N LEU A 114 -4.71 -21.40 -0.10
CA LEU A 114 -5.08 -21.00 -1.45
C LEU A 114 -3.84 -20.52 -2.23
N ASN A 115 -3.58 -21.15 -3.41
CA ASN A 115 -2.54 -20.64 -4.33
C ASN A 115 -3.11 -19.48 -5.15
N LEU A 116 -2.49 -18.32 -5.06
CA LEU A 116 -2.88 -17.07 -5.73
C LEU A 116 -1.74 -16.59 -6.64
N PRO A 117 -1.55 -17.20 -7.82
CA PRO A 117 -0.41 -16.91 -8.69
C PRO A 117 -0.40 -15.48 -9.22
N ILE A 118 -1.54 -14.82 -9.39
CA ILE A 118 -1.62 -13.42 -9.82
C ILE A 118 -1.08 -12.52 -8.71
N ASP A 119 -1.48 -12.74 -7.46
CA ASP A 119 -0.96 -12.02 -6.30
C ASP A 119 0.54 -12.23 -6.12
N VAL A 120 1.04 -13.48 -6.28
CA VAL A 120 2.47 -13.80 -6.19
C VAL A 120 3.26 -12.98 -7.21
N PHE A 121 2.82 -12.99 -8.46
CA PHE A 121 3.51 -12.27 -9.53
C PHE A 121 3.46 -10.76 -9.34
N LEU A 122 2.27 -10.17 -9.14
CA LEU A 122 2.12 -8.72 -9.04
C LEU A 122 2.86 -8.13 -7.82
N ARG A 123 2.98 -8.88 -6.72
CA ARG A 123 3.81 -8.47 -5.57
C ARG A 123 5.28 -8.43 -5.94
N SER A 124 5.82 -9.50 -6.54
CA SER A 124 7.22 -9.51 -6.98
C SER A 124 7.49 -8.43 -8.03
N LEU A 125 6.52 -8.13 -8.89
CA LEU A 125 6.60 -7.05 -9.88
C LEU A 125 6.66 -5.68 -9.21
N ALA A 126 5.85 -5.44 -8.18
CA ALA A 126 5.89 -4.22 -7.40
C ALA A 126 7.23 -4.01 -6.70
N ASP A 127 7.77 -5.07 -6.09
CA ASP A 127 9.04 -5.05 -5.38
C ASP A 127 10.23 -4.80 -6.34
N ASP A 128 10.19 -5.38 -7.55
CA ASP A 128 11.28 -5.31 -8.53
C ASP A 128 11.26 -4.02 -9.37
N GLN A 129 10.07 -3.59 -9.81
CA GLN A 129 9.93 -2.53 -10.81
C GLN A 129 9.34 -1.21 -10.25
N ALA A 130 8.87 -1.20 -9.02
CA ALA A 130 8.34 -0.03 -8.33
C ALA A 130 7.32 0.76 -9.20
N GLU A 131 7.61 2.01 -9.52
CA GLU A 131 6.73 2.90 -10.30
C GLU A 131 6.53 2.48 -11.75
N LYS A 132 7.40 1.61 -12.28
CA LYS A 132 7.30 1.05 -13.63
C LYS A 132 6.38 -0.18 -13.69
N ALA A 133 5.90 -0.64 -12.56
CA ALA A 133 4.98 -1.76 -12.45
C ALA A 133 3.54 -1.33 -12.77
N ILE A 134 2.88 -2.07 -13.64
CA ILE A 134 1.47 -1.89 -13.99
C ILE A 134 0.74 -3.21 -13.72
N GLY A 135 -0.34 -3.15 -12.95
CA GLY A 135 -1.23 -4.28 -12.70
C GLY A 135 -2.52 -4.17 -13.51
N VAL A 136 -2.86 -5.20 -14.27
CA VAL A 136 -4.12 -5.30 -15.02
C VAL A 136 -4.89 -6.51 -14.54
N ILE A 137 -6.13 -6.35 -14.11
CA ILE A 137 -7.02 -7.43 -13.70
C ILE A 137 -8.17 -7.56 -14.69
N LEU A 138 -8.25 -8.72 -15.32
CA LEU A 138 -9.28 -9.08 -16.29
C LEU A 138 -10.30 -10.06 -15.69
N SER A 139 -11.25 -10.52 -16.53
CA SER A 139 -12.30 -11.48 -16.17
C SER A 139 -11.74 -12.68 -15.42
N GLY A 140 -12.42 -13.04 -14.32
CA GLY A 140 -12.07 -14.17 -13.48
C GLY A 140 -12.99 -14.31 -12.28
N THR A 141 -13.01 -15.49 -11.66
CA THR A 141 -13.72 -15.79 -10.43
C THR A 141 -12.82 -15.60 -9.20
N GLY A 142 -13.41 -15.30 -8.05
CA GLY A 142 -12.68 -15.12 -6.79
C GLY A 142 -12.01 -13.74 -6.67
N SER A 143 -10.89 -13.68 -5.95
CA SER A 143 -10.23 -12.40 -5.57
C SER A 143 -8.71 -12.42 -5.76
N ASP A 144 -8.16 -13.33 -6.59
CA ASP A 144 -6.72 -13.33 -6.90
C ASP A 144 -6.34 -12.05 -7.65
N GLY A 145 -5.22 -11.46 -7.29
CA GLY A 145 -4.74 -10.17 -7.78
C GLY A 145 -5.02 -8.99 -6.83
N VAL A 146 -5.93 -9.13 -5.86
CA VAL A 146 -6.27 -8.05 -4.91
C VAL A 146 -5.07 -7.62 -4.06
N ARG A 147 -4.28 -8.56 -3.57
CA ARG A 147 -3.06 -8.27 -2.80
C ARG A 147 -1.97 -7.73 -3.70
N GLY A 148 -1.89 -8.26 -4.92
CA GLY A 148 -0.94 -7.82 -5.93
C GLY A 148 -1.16 -6.36 -6.34
N ILE A 149 -2.39 -5.94 -6.64
CA ILE A 149 -2.68 -4.54 -6.99
C ILE A 149 -2.44 -3.58 -5.82
N ARG A 150 -2.61 -4.03 -4.56
CA ARG A 150 -2.23 -3.25 -3.38
C ARG A 150 -0.71 -2.98 -3.39
N ALA A 151 0.10 -4.01 -3.61
CA ALA A 151 1.56 -3.88 -3.68
C ALA A 151 1.99 -2.96 -4.84
N ILE A 152 1.41 -3.12 -6.04
CA ILE A 152 1.64 -2.22 -7.18
C ILE A 152 1.35 -0.76 -6.80
N LYS A 153 0.24 -0.52 -6.12
CA LYS A 153 -0.17 0.83 -5.71
C LYS A 153 0.76 1.42 -4.65
N GLU A 154 1.18 0.62 -3.67
CA GLU A 154 2.16 1.01 -2.65
C GLU A 154 3.49 1.42 -3.28
N ALA A 155 3.97 0.63 -4.24
CA ALA A 155 5.19 0.90 -5.00
C ALA A 155 5.11 2.14 -5.92
N GLY A 156 3.91 2.70 -6.13
CA GLY A 156 3.68 3.87 -6.99
C GLY A 156 3.25 3.55 -8.40
N GLY A 157 3.06 2.29 -8.71
CA GLY A 157 2.62 1.79 -10.01
C GLY A 157 1.17 2.08 -10.33
N MET A 158 0.72 1.71 -11.53
CA MET A 158 -0.65 1.91 -12.02
C MET A 158 -1.47 0.62 -11.95
N VAL A 159 -2.75 0.75 -11.64
CA VAL A 159 -3.71 -0.36 -11.60
C VAL A 159 -4.87 -0.11 -12.55
N MET A 160 -5.15 -1.08 -13.41
CA MET A 160 -6.27 -1.07 -14.34
C MET A 160 -7.10 -2.33 -14.18
N VAL A 161 -8.42 -2.20 -14.20
CA VAL A 161 -9.34 -3.31 -13.97
C VAL A 161 -10.39 -3.33 -15.06
N GLN A 162 -10.75 -4.52 -15.54
CA GLN A 162 -11.85 -4.69 -16.47
C GLN A 162 -13.17 -4.26 -15.82
N SER A 163 -14.00 -3.53 -16.56
CA SER A 163 -15.34 -3.16 -16.10
C SER A 163 -16.22 -4.40 -15.87
N GLU A 164 -17.03 -4.37 -14.81
CA GLU A 164 -17.89 -5.49 -14.45
C GLU A 164 -18.84 -5.89 -15.59
N GLU A 165 -19.40 -4.88 -16.29
CA GLU A 165 -20.33 -5.10 -17.41
C GLU A 165 -19.68 -5.81 -18.59
N SER A 166 -18.38 -5.63 -18.82
CA SER A 166 -17.65 -6.26 -19.92
C SER A 166 -17.06 -7.62 -19.54
N ALA A 167 -17.01 -7.93 -18.25
CA ALA A 167 -16.43 -9.17 -17.76
C ALA A 167 -17.42 -10.34 -17.84
N LYS A 168 -17.01 -11.44 -18.47
CA LYS A 168 -17.80 -12.68 -18.49
C LYS A 168 -17.96 -13.28 -17.10
N PHE A 169 -16.93 -13.13 -16.26
CA PHE A 169 -16.90 -13.46 -14.84
C PHE A 169 -16.33 -12.27 -14.09
N ASP A 170 -17.15 -11.60 -13.32
CA ASP A 170 -16.82 -10.31 -12.70
C ASP A 170 -16.21 -10.42 -11.28
N GLY A 171 -16.04 -11.63 -10.74
CA GLY A 171 -15.55 -11.83 -9.36
C GLY A 171 -14.21 -11.14 -9.10
N MET A 172 -13.17 -11.39 -9.91
CA MET A 172 -11.86 -10.74 -9.78
C MET A 172 -11.93 -9.24 -10.05
N PRO A 173 -12.57 -8.73 -11.13
CA PRO A 173 -12.79 -7.30 -11.34
C PRO A 173 -13.48 -6.62 -10.15
N ARG A 174 -14.60 -7.14 -9.67
CA ARG A 174 -15.36 -6.61 -8.54
C ARG A 174 -14.52 -6.56 -7.26
N ALA A 175 -13.79 -7.64 -6.96
CA ALA A 175 -12.90 -7.69 -5.81
C ALA A 175 -11.79 -6.63 -5.89
N ALA A 176 -11.20 -6.44 -7.07
CA ALA A 176 -10.18 -5.41 -7.30
C ALA A 176 -10.75 -3.98 -7.18
N ILE A 177 -11.92 -3.70 -7.80
CA ILE A 177 -12.60 -2.40 -7.73
C ILE A 177 -12.98 -2.04 -6.29
N SER A 178 -13.45 -3.01 -5.51
CA SER A 178 -13.86 -2.80 -4.11
C SER A 178 -12.72 -2.31 -3.20
N THR A 179 -11.48 -2.51 -3.60
CA THR A 179 -10.31 -1.99 -2.85
C THR A 179 -10.26 -0.46 -2.85
N GLY A 180 -10.82 0.19 -3.88
CA GLY A 180 -10.72 1.63 -4.11
C GLY A 180 -9.33 2.07 -4.60
N LEU A 181 -8.46 1.14 -5.02
CA LEU A 181 -7.09 1.40 -5.47
C LEU A 181 -6.93 1.44 -7.00
N THR A 182 -8.01 1.19 -7.73
CA THR A 182 -8.03 1.14 -9.20
C THR A 182 -7.93 2.54 -9.80
N ASP A 183 -7.05 2.73 -10.78
CA ASP A 183 -6.91 3.99 -11.51
C ASP A 183 -7.88 4.09 -12.68
N PHE A 184 -8.09 2.98 -13.38
CA PHE A 184 -8.99 2.90 -14.53
C PHE A 184 -9.83 1.64 -14.47
N ILE A 185 -11.13 1.81 -14.74
CA ILE A 185 -12.09 0.71 -14.91
C ILE A 185 -12.61 0.83 -16.34
N LEU A 186 -12.20 -0.09 -17.22
CA LEU A 186 -12.43 -0.02 -18.66
C LEU A 186 -12.72 -1.40 -19.25
N PRO A 187 -13.44 -1.50 -20.38
CA PRO A 187 -13.45 -2.73 -21.15
C PRO A 187 -12.06 -3.03 -21.74
N PRO A 188 -11.73 -4.32 -22.01
CA PRO A 188 -10.36 -4.74 -22.40
C PRO A 188 -9.82 -4.08 -23.67
N ASP A 189 -10.67 -3.76 -24.62
CA ASP A 189 -10.32 -3.10 -25.90
C ASP A 189 -9.96 -1.61 -25.76
N GLU A 190 -10.41 -0.95 -24.69
CA GLU A 190 -10.07 0.46 -24.42
C GLU A 190 -8.79 0.61 -23.57
N MET A 191 -8.37 -0.44 -22.87
CA MET A 191 -7.20 -0.42 -22.00
C MET A 191 -5.88 -0.10 -22.73
N PRO A 192 -5.58 -0.67 -23.92
CA PRO A 192 -4.34 -0.42 -24.64
C PRO A 192 -4.08 1.04 -24.97
N ALA A 193 -5.11 1.77 -25.39
CA ALA A 193 -5.00 3.20 -25.68
C ALA A 193 -4.63 4.00 -24.42
N LYS A 194 -5.24 3.65 -23.28
CA LYS A 194 -4.99 4.29 -21.99
C LYS A 194 -3.59 3.97 -21.44
N LEU A 195 -3.14 2.70 -21.56
CA LEU A 195 -1.79 2.29 -21.21
C LEU A 195 -0.73 3.03 -22.02
N THR A 196 -0.89 3.08 -23.33
CA THR A 196 0.03 3.78 -24.23
C THR A 196 0.11 5.27 -23.89
N SER A 197 -1.02 5.91 -23.62
CA SER A 197 -1.08 7.31 -23.21
C SER A 197 -0.37 7.55 -21.87
N PHE A 198 -0.54 6.64 -20.89
CA PHE A 198 0.11 6.72 -19.60
C PHE A 198 1.63 6.63 -19.72
N VAL A 199 2.14 5.61 -20.42
CA VAL A 199 3.58 5.35 -20.54
C VAL A 199 4.31 6.47 -21.31
N ARG A 200 3.65 7.10 -22.28
CA ARG A 200 4.20 8.21 -23.09
C ARG A 200 4.13 9.57 -22.39
N HIS A 201 3.48 9.67 -21.24
CA HIS A 201 3.36 10.95 -20.54
C HIS A 201 4.74 11.46 -20.04
N PRO A 202 5.05 12.78 -20.15
CA PRO A 202 6.37 13.33 -19.80
C PRO A 202 6.85 13.01 -18.37
N TYR A 203 5.94 12.95 -17.40
CA TYR A 203 6.29 12.59 -16.02
C TYR A 203 6.53 11.08 -15.86
N ALA A 204 5.84 10.23 -16.60
CA ALA A 204 6.08 8.80 -16.65
C ALA A 204 7.43 8.47 -17.30
N ALA A 205 7.82 9.22 -18.33
CA ALA A 205 9.08 9.04 -19.05
C ALA A 205 10.32 9.58 -18.31
N LYS A 206 10.15 10.43 -17.27
CA LYS A 206 11.23 11.13 -16.55
C LYS A 206 11.50 10.55 -15.16
N VAL A 207 11.68 9.25 -15.05
CA VAL A 207 11.82 8.54 -13.76
C VAL A 207 12.95 9.08 -12.84
N ASP A 208 13.88 9.91 -13.35
CA ASP A 208 15.04 10.39 -12.57
C ASP A 208 14.98 11.86 -12.07
N ARG A 209 13.86 12.58 -12.21
CA ARG A 209 13.81 14.00 -11.79
C ARG A 209 12.58 14.41 -10.98
N PRO A 210 12.53 14.10 -9.65
CA PRO A 210 11.54 14.73 -8.75
C PRO A 210 11.72 16.25 -8.58
N GLN A 211 12.81 16.82 -9.14
CA GLN A 211 13.21 18.20 -8.86
C GLN A 211 12.42 19.28 -9.63
N THR A 212 11.71 18.92 -10.70
CA THR A 212 11.05 19.92 -11.55
C THR A 212 9.84 20.58 -10.89
N LEU A 213 9.07 19.85 -10.07
CA LEU A 213 7.93 20.41 -9.34
C LEU A 213 8.34 21.12 -8.05
N LEU A 214 9.49 20.76 -7.43
CA LEU A 214 10.00 21.44 -6.24
C LEU A 214 10.30 22.93 -6.47
N SER A 215 10.58 23.34 -7.71
CA SER A 215 10.83 24.74 -8.06
C SER A 215 9.56 25.59 -8.15
N ASP A 216 8.36 24.99 -8.12
CA ASP A 216 7.08 25.69 -8.22
C ASP A 216 6.35 25.75 -6.86
N GLU A 217 6.99 26.43 -5.90
CA GLU A 217 6.52 26.50 -4.51
C GLU A 217 5.10 27.05 -4.36
N ASP A 218 4.75 28.06 -5.16
CA ASP A 218 3.44 28.72 -5.06
C ASP A 218 2.29 27.77 -5.42
N ARG A 219 2.50 26.94 -6.45
CA ARG A 219 1.47 25.98 -6.90
C ARG A 219 1.39 24.77 -5.98
N LEU A 220 2.51 24.27 -5.50
CA LEU A 220 2.50 23.22 -4.45
C LEU A 220 1.79 23.70 -3.19
N THR A 221 2.05 24.94 -2.77
CA THR A 221 1.35 25.58 -1.64
C THR A 221 -0.17 25.59 -1.86
N ARG A 222 -0.61 25.91 -3.09
CA ARG A 222 -2.04 25.89 -3.43
C ARG A 222 -2.64 24.49 -3.33
N ILE A 223 -1.94 23.45 -3.81
CA ILE A 223 -2.38 22.05 -3.67
C ILE A 223 -2.52 21.66 -2.20
N PHE A 224 -1.54 22.00 -1.36
CA PHE A 224 -1.62 21.74 0.08
C PHE A 224 -2.77 22.49 0.75
N ALA A 225 -3.05 23.72 0.33
CA ALA A 225 -4.19 24.47 0.82
C ALA A 225 -5.52 23.79 0.47
N LEU A 226 -5.71 23.33 -0.77
CA LEU A 226 -6.89 22.58 -1.20
C LEU A 226 -7.06 21.28 -0.43
N LEU A 227 -5.98 20.51 -0.25
CA LEU A 227 -5.99 19.27 0.54
C LEU A 227 -6.41 19.58 1.99
N ARG A 228 -5.78 20.57 2.62
CA ARG A 228 -6.05 20.97 4.00
C ARG A 228 -7.48 21.46 4.20
N GLU A 229 -8.00 22.27 3.27
CA GLU A 229 -9.38 22.76 3.29
C GLU A 229 -10.37 21.60 3.28
N ARG A 230 -10.16 20.64 2.39
CA ARG A 230 -11.08 19.51 2.18
C ARG A 230 -10.97 18.43 3.25
N THR A 231 -9.75 18.13 3.72
CA THR A 231 -9.48 16.93 4.54
C THR A 231 -9.08 17.25 5.97
N ARG A 232 -8.78 18.51 6.29
CA ARG A 232 -8.23 18.96 7.58
C ARG A 232 -6.83 18.38 7.90
N VAL A 233 -6.21 17.68 6.94
CA VAL A 233 -4.87 17.12 7.05
C VAL A 233 -3.85 18.06 6.41
N ASP A 234 -2.71 18.22 7.07
CA ASP A 234 -1.62 19.06 6.60
C ASP A 234 -0.47 18.20 6.07
N PHE A 235 -0.34 18.14 4.75
CA PHE A 235 0.68 17.35 4.08
C PHE A 235 2.03 18.06 3.92
N THR A 236 2.16 19.31 4.38
CA THR A 236 3.45 20.04 4.35
C THR A 236 4.53 19.37 5.20
N PHE A 237 4.13 18.49 6.13
CA PHE A 237 5.02 17.73 7.01
C PHE A 237 5.33 16.32 6.52
N TYR A 238 4.77 15.93 5.39
CA TYR A 238 5.14 14.67 4.72
C TYR A 238 6.44 14.86 3.94
N LYS A 239 7.15 13.76 3.67
CA LYS A 239 8.37 13.82 2.86
C LYS A 239 8.04 14.39 1.47
N PRO A 240 8.72 15.44 1.02
CA PRO A 240 8.47 16.10 -0.25
C PRO A 240 8.48 15.14 -1.44
N SER A 241 9.46 14.24 -1.50
CA SER A 241 9.58 13.25 -2.56
C SER A 241 8.35 12.35 -2.68
N THR A 242 7.75 11.97 -1.54
CA THR A 242 6.53 11.15 -1.53
C THR A 242 5.34 11.91 -2.10
N VAL A 243 5.14 13.15 -1.65
CA VAL A 243 4.00 13.97 -2.09
C VAL A 243 4.10 14.31 -3.57
N ILE A 244 5.28 14.76 -4.02
CA ILE A 244 5.52 15.13 -5.42
C ILE A 244 5.28 13.95 -6.34
N ARG A 245 5.82 12.78 -6.03
CA ARG A 245 5.63 11.57 -6.81
C ARG A 245 4.14 11.22 -6.99
N ARG A 246 3.31 11.42 -5.96
CA ARG A 246 1.87 11.20 -6.06
C ARG A 246 1.17 12.26 -6.90
N ILE A 247 1.58 13.51 -6.80
CA ILE A 247 1.09 14.59 -7.67
C ILE A 247 1.43 14.30 -9.13
N GLU A 248 2.70 14.01 -9.45
CA GLU A 248 3.16 13.66 -10.81
C GLU A 248 2.38 12.46 -11.36
N ARG A 249 2.19 11.45 -10.54
CA ARG A 249 1.38 10.29 -10.91
C ARG A 249 -0.07 10.68 -11.22
N ARG A 250 -0.71 11.51 -10.41
CA ARG A 250 -2.09 12.00 -10.67
C ARG A 250 -2.16 12.83 -11.94
N MET A 251 -1.17 13.68 -12.18
CA MET A 251 -1.06 14.44 -13.43
C MET A 251 -0.95 13.49 -14.63
N THR A 252 -0.12 12.45 -14.53
CA THR A 252 0.01 11.41 -15.57
C THR A 252 -1.32 10.68 -15.83
N VAL A 253 -2.01 10.24 -14.77
CA VAL A 253 -3.30 9.55 -14.86
C VAL A 253 -4.35 10.43 -15.54
N ASN A 254 -4.37 11.74 -15.23
CA ASN A 254 -5.32 12.70 -15.80
C ASN A 254 -4.84 13.35 -17.10
N GLN A 255 -3.66 12.94 -17.63
CA GLN A 255 -3.07 13.49 -18.87
C GLN A 255 -2.86 15.02 -18.81
N ILE A 256 -2.45 15.53 -17.64
CA ILE A 256 -2.15 16.92 -17.39
C ILE A 256 -0.64 17.13 -17.33
N HIS A 257 -0.09 17.98 -18.19
CA HIS A 257 1.34 18.17 -18.37
C HIS A 257 1.94 19.32 -17.55
N ASP A 258 1.11 20.24 -17.08
CA ASP A 258 1.53 21.43 -16.33
C ASP A 258 0.87 21.50 -14.95
N LEU A 259 1.65 21.84 -13.91
CA LEU A 259 1.16 21.90 -12.53
C LEU A 259 0.07 22.99 -12.35
N ARG A 260 0.12 24.07 -13.13
CA ARG A 260 -0.92 25.11 -13.11
C ARG A 260 -2.29 24.57 -13.54
N ASP A 261 -2.28 23.74 -14.58
CA ASP A 261 -3.52 23.18 -15.11
C ASP A 261 -4.04 22.08 -14.17
N TYR A 262 -3.13 21.37 -13.48
CA TYR A 262 -3.52 20.44 -12.42
C TYR A 262 -4.16 21.15 -11.22
N VAL A 263 -3.63 22.29 -10.78
CA VAL A 263 -4.26 23.11 -9.73
C VAL A 263 -5.66 23.54 -10.14
N LYS A 264 -5.84 24.07 -11.37
CA LYS A 264 -7.16 24.45 -11.90
C LYS A 264 -8.13 23.25 -11.95
N PHE A 265 -7.62 22.08 -12.36
CA PHE A 265 -8.41 20.86 -12.39
C PHE A 265 -8.89 20.48 -10.98
N MET A 266 -8.00 20.51 -9.96
CA MET A 266 -8.38 20.28 -8.57
C MET A 266 -9.38 21.29 -8.02
N GLU A 267 -9.29 22.56 -8.42
CA GLU A 267 -10.25 23.62 -8.03
C GLU A 267 -11.62 23.42 -8.66
N SER A 268 -11.68 22.96 -9.91
CA SER A 268 -12.93 22.74 -10.64
C SER A 268 -13.57 21.38 -10.32
N TYR A 269 -12.78 20.38 -9.92
CA TYR A 269 -13.24 19.02 -9.67
C TYR A 269 -12.79 18.53 -8.29
N SER A 270 -13.62 18.74 -7.27
CA SER A 270 -13.32 18.39 -5.87
C SER A 270 -13.08 16.88 -5.65
N GLY A 271 -13.53 16.03 -6.57
CA GLY A 271 -13.26 14.59 -6.57
C GLY A 271 -11.76 14.28 -6.67
N GLU A 272 -11.01 15.08 -7.44
CA GLU A 272 -9.56 14.90 -7.57
C GLU A 272 -8.81 15.17 -6.26
N VAL A 273 -9.23 16.19 -5.49
CA VAL A 273 -8.66 16.48 -4.17
C VAL A 273 -8.81 15.27 -3.25
N THR A 274 -9.98 14.61 -3.28
CA THR A 274 -10.23 13.40 -2.47
C THR A 274 -9.41 12.22 -2.98
N THR A 275 -9.24 12.08 -4.29
CA THR A 275 -8.43 11.01 -4.89
C THR A 275 -6.95 11.18 -4.54
N LEU A 276 -6.40 12.40 -4.69
CA LEU A 276 -5.02 12.69 -4.28
C LEU A 276 -4.81 12.45 -2.78
N TYR A 277 -5.77 12.85 -1.95
CA TYR A 277 -5.73 12.57 -0.51
C TYR A 277 -5.60 11.08 -0.21
N ARG A 278 -6.44 10.25 -0.83
CA ARG A 278 -6.37 8.78 -0.66
C ARG A 278 -5.04 8.21 -1.13
N GLU A 279 -4.50 8.73 -2.24
CA GLU A 279 -3.18 8.30 -2.72
C GLU A 279 -2.03 8.71 -1.80
N LEU A 280 -2.14 9.84 -1.12
CA LEU A 280 -1.13 10.29 -0.16
C LEU A 280 -1.13 9.47 1.13
N LEU A 281 -2.28 8.93 1.55
CA LEU A 281 -2.40 8.15 2.77
C LEU A 281 -1.98 6.67 2.62
N ILE A 282 -2.02 6.12 1.44
CA ILE A 282 -1.68 4.73 1.06
C ILE A 282 -1.88 3.72 2.20
N GLY A 283 -3.11 3.29 2.38
CA GLY A 283 -3.47 2.33 3.42
C GLY A 283 -3.23 0.87 3.04
N VAL A 284 -2.02 0.49 2.59
CA VAL A 284 -1.73 -0.91 2.27
C VAL A 284 -1.31 -1.68 3.51
N THR A 285 -2.09 -2.72 3.84
CA THR A 285 -1.86 -3.59 4.99
C THR A 285 -2.31 -5.02 4.69
N SER A 286 -1.88 -5.98 5.50
CA SER A 286 -2.28 -7.39 5.43
C SER A 286 -2.30 -8.00 6.83
N PHE A 287 -3.02 -9.11 6.99
CA PHE A 287 -2.96 -9.87 8.23
C PHE A 287 -1.55 -10.41 8.43
N PHE A 288 -1.05 -10.32 9.67
CA PHE A 288 0.29 -10.76 10.08
C PHE A 288 1.40 -10.25 9.14
N ARG A 289 1.31 -9.00 8.69
CA ARG A 289 2.37 -8.36 7.90
C ARG A 289 3.70 -8.46 8.64
N ASP A 290 4.73 -9.01 7.96
CA ASP A 290 6.03 -9.40 8.55
C ASP A 290 5.83 -10.46 9.65
N HIS A 291 5.36 -11.65 9.26
CA HIS A 291 4.93 -12.75 10.14
C HIS A 291 5.91 -13.06 11.28
N GLU A 292 7.20 -13.05 10.98
CA GLU A 292 8.27 -13.27 11.97
C GLU A 292 8.21 -12.28 13.17
N VAL A 293 7.68 -11.07 12.95
CA VAL A 293 7.51 -10.07 14.03
C VAL A 293 6.43 -10.50 15.00
N PHE A 294 5.35 -11.07 14.51
CA PHE A 294 4.26 -11.58 15.36
C PHE A 294 4.68 -12.85 16.09
N GLU A 295 5.44 -13.75 15.43
CA GLU A 295 6.04 -14.92 16.08
C GLU A 295 6.93 -14.51 17.25
N GLU A 296 7.84 -13.54 17.05
CA GLU A 296 8.69 -13.00 18.10
C GLU A 296 7.89 -12.38 19.26
N LEU A 297 6.83 -11.64 18.95
CA LEU A 297 5.93 -11.08 19.96
C LEU A 297 5.25 -12.18 20.78
N GLU A 298 4.73 -13.21 20.11
CA GLU A 298 4.01 -14.32 20.75
C GLU A 298 4.91 -15.19 21.61
N GLU A 299 6.13 -15.43 21.18
CA GLU A 299 7.06 -16.31 21.89
C GLU A 299 7.74 -15.61 23.08
N ASN A 300 8.19 -14.37 22.90
CA ASN A 300 9.12 -13.74 23.83
C ASN A 300 8.55 -12.54 24.58
N HIS A 301 7.61 -11.78 24.02
CA HIS A 301 7.23 -10.49 24.58
C HIS A 301 5.83 -10.46 25.22
N LEU A 302 4.80 -11.01 24.55
CA LEU A 302 3.44 -11.03 25.08
C LEU A 302 3.30 -11.90 26.35
N PRO A 303 3.92 -13.09 26.46
CA PRO A 303 3.87 -13.87 27.70
C PRO A 303 4.40 -13.09 28.91
N ALA A 304 5.59 -12.50 28.79
CA ALA A 304 6.21 -11.71 29.85
C ALA A 304 5.38 -10.46 30.19
N LEU A 305 4.76 -9.82 29.19
CA LEU A 305 3.85 -8.69 29.40
C LEU A 305 2.62 -9.13 30.20
N PHE A 306 1.97 -10.23 29.81
CA PHE A 306 0.76 -10.72 30.48
C PHE A 306 1.03 -11.23 31.91
N GLU A 307 2.22 -11.74 32.18
CA GLU A 307 2.64 -12.06 33.53
C GLU A 307 2.79 -10.83 34.44
N ARG A 308 3.38 -9.76 33.91
CA ARG A 308 3.61 -8.50 34.62
C ARG A 308 2.32 -7.75 34.98
N VAL A 309 1.30 -7.81 34.12
CA VAL A 309 0.07 -6.99 34.24
C VAL A 309 -1.09 -7.70 34.92
N ALA A 310 -0.85 -8.82 35.59
CA ALA A 310 -1.89 -9.64 36.20
C ALA A 310 -2.94 -8.84 36.99
N GLY A 311 -4.22 -9.07 36.67
CA GLY A 311 -5.35 -8.52 37.41
C GLY A 311 -5.79 -7.11 37.04
N ARG A 312 -5.24 -6.50 36.00
CA ARG A 312 -5.68 -5.18 35.47
C ARG A 312 -5.98 -5.20 33.97
N GLU A 313 -6.79 -4.27 33.49
CA GLU A 313 -7.02 -4.04 32.07
C GLU A 313 -5.71 -3.64 31.38
N VAL A 314 -5.44 -4.25 30.25
CA VAL A 314 -4.26 -4.01 29.40
C VAL A 314 -4.69 -3.24 28.16
N ARG A 315 -3.98 -2.18 27.87
CA ARG A 315 -4.29 -1.31 26.74
C ARG A 315 -3.18 -1.35 25.71
N PHE A 316 -3.56 -1.63 24.47
CA PHE A 316 -2.69 -1.49 23.31
C PHE A 316 -3.15 -0.32 22.45
N TRP A 317 -2.22 0.29 21.74
CA TRP A 317 -2.52 1.33 20.77
C TRP A 317 -1.83 1.03 19.44
N ILE A 318 -2.61 1.00 18.36
CA ILE A 318 -2.12 0.84 16.99
C ILE A 318 -2.35 2.15 16.27
N ALA A 319 -1.26 2.84 15.95
CA ALA A 319 -1.26 4.12 15.25
C ALA A 319 -1.03 3.89 13.76
N GLY A 320 -1.98 4.29 12.92
CA GLY A 320 -1.98 4.01 11.48
C GLY A 320 -2.49 2.60 11.17
N CYS A 321 -3.65 2.21 11.74
CA CYS A 321 -4.19 0.85 11.62
C CYS A 321 -4.80 0.54 10.25
N SER A 322 -4.94 1.51 9.35
CA SER A 322 -5.57 1.35 8.04
C SER A 322 -6.90 0.60 8.11
N THR A 323 -7.07 -0.47 7.35
CA THR A 323 -8.27 -1.31 7.30
C THR A 323 -8.34 -2.38 8.40
N GLY A 324 -7.49 -2.31 9.42
CA GLY A 324 -7.62 -3.03 10.69
C GLY A 324 -6.93 -4.38 10.78
N GLU A 325 -6.29 -4.86 9.72
CA GLU A 325 -5.64 -6.18 9.68
C GLU A 325 -4.59 -6.35 10.79
N GLU A 326 -3.77 -5.32 11.06
CA GLU A 326 -2.78 -5.37 12.14
C GLU A 326 -3.43 -5.42 13.53
N ALA A 327 -4.51 -4.66 13.73
CA ALA A 327 -5.23 -4.64 14.99
C ALA A 327 -5.84 -6.01 15.32
N TYR A 328 -6.44 -6.63 14.33
CA TYR A 328 -7.00 -7.97 14.49
C TYR A 328 -5.92 -9.06 14.60
N SER A 329 -4.79 -8.90 13.90
CA SER A 329 -3.65 -9.82 14.05
C SER A 329 -3.13 -9.80 15.48
N LEU A 330 -2.94 -8.60 16.07
CA LEU A 330 -2.49 -8.48 17.46
C LEU A 330 -3.54 -9.01 18.46
N ALA A 331 -4.83 -8.83 18.18
CA ALA A 331 -5.91 -9.40 19.00
C ALA A 331 -5.89 -10.93 18.97
N MET A 332 -5.74 -11.54 17.78
CA MET A 332 -5.63 -12.99 17.63
C MET A 332 -4.37 -13.54 18.30
N SER A 333 -3.20 -12.92 18.08
CA SER A 333 -1.94 -13.28 18.76
C SER A 333 -2.10 -13.24 20.27
N SER A 334 -2.75 -12.21 20.79
CA SER A 334 -3.00 -12.09 22.24
C SER A 334 -3.87 -13.23 22.76
N ARG A 335 -4.92 -13.63 22.02
CA ARG A 335 -5.77 -14.77 22.38
C ARG A 335 -5.01 -16.09 22.35
N GLU A 336 -4.24 -16.37 21.30
CA GLU A 336 -3.43 -17.60 21.20
C GLU A 336 -2.41 -17.69 22.35
N VAL A 337 -1.76 -16.56 22.69
CA VAL A 337 -0.82 -16.53 23.82
C VAL A 337 -1.53 -16.75 25.15
N MET A 338 -2.66 -16.08 25.42
CA MET A 338 -3.43 -16.27 26.65
C MET A 338 -3.87 -17.73 26.84
N GLU A 339 -4.36 -18.37 25.77
CA GLU A 339 -4.74 -19.78 25.80
C GLU A 339 -3.53 -20.69 26.08
N ARG A 340 -2.39 -20.41 25.43
CA ARG A 340 -1.16 -21.18 25.58
C ARG A 340 -0.60 -21.13 27.01
N ILE A 341 -0.63 -19.95 27.66
CA ILE A 341 -0.11 -19.79 29.03
C ILE A 341 -1.17 -20.05 30.11
N GLY A 342 -2.41 -20.38 29.73
CA GLY A 342 -3.52 -20.66 30.65
C GLY A 342 -3.95 -19.44 31.48
N ARG A 343 -3.80 -18.23 30.95
CA ARG A 343 -4.07 -16.98 31.66
C ARG A 343 -5.07 -16.10 30.91
N GLN A 344 -6.04 -15.52 31.61
CA GLN A 344 -6.98 -14.55 31.04
C GLN A 344 -6.54 -13.13 31.42
N VAL A 345 -6.46 -12.26 30.42
CA VAL A 345 -6.15 -10.84 30.55
C VAL A 345 -7.22 -10.06 29.80
N ASP A 346 -7.78 -9.02 30.43
CA ASP A 346 -8.70 -8.11 29.76
C ASP A 346 -7.90 -7.13 28.90
N ILE A 347 -8.05 -7.22 27.57
CA ILE A 347 -7.28 -6.45 26.61
C ILE A 347 -8.21 -5.53 25.82
N LYS A 348 -7.86 -4.25 25.78
CA LYS A 348 -8.47 -3.24 24.89
C LYS A 348 -7.42 -2.70 23.91
N ILE A 349 -7.72 -2.80 22.63
CA ILE A 349 -6.87 -2.34 21.54
C ILE A 349 -7.48 -1.09 20.92
N PHE A 350 -6.84 0.06 21.10
CA PHE A 350 -7.20 1.29 20.41
C PHE A 350 -6.51 1.30 19.05
N ALA A 351 -7.29 1.13 17.99
CA ALA A 351 -6.78 1.11 16.62
C ALA A 351 -7.20 2.39 15.91
N THR A 352 -6.23 3.20 15.51
CA THR A 352 -6.48 4.55 15.03
C THR A 352 -5.84 4.81 13.69
N ASP A 353 -6.55 5.57 12.85
CA ASP A 353 -6.05 6.05 11.57
C ASP A 353 -6.63 7.44 11.29
N ILE A 354 -5.96 8.21 10.44
CA ILE A 354 -6.44 9.50 9.97
C ILE A 354 -7.51 9.33 8.88
N ASP A 355 -7.50 8.21 8.17
CA ASP A 355 -8.46 7.87 7.13
C ASP A 355 -9.75 7.30 7.72
N ARG A 356 -10.81 8.12 7.65
CA ARG A 356 -12.15 7.73 8.11
C ARG A 356 -12.73 6.54 7.37
N ASP A 357 -12.50 6.45 6.04
CA ASP A 357 -13.04 5.37 5.22
C ASP A 357 -12.35 4.04 5.58
N ALA A 358 -11.05 4.07 5.87
CA ALA A 358 -10.31 2.91 6.36
C ALA A 358 -10.84 2.45 7.73
N ILE A 359 -11.07 3.37 8.66
CA ILE A 359 -11.65 3.07 9.97
C ILE A 359 -13.04 2.44 9.87
N LEU A 360 -13.89 2.91 8.97
CA LEU A 360 -15.21 2.32 8.74
C LEU A 360 -15.11 0.88 8.22
N ARG A 361 -14.19 0.61 7.29
CA ARG A 361 -13.94 -0.76 6.79
C ARG A 361 -13.39 -1.65 7.90
N ALA A 362 -12.42 -1.17 8.66
CA ALA A 362 -11.83 -1.89 9.79
C ALA A 362 -12.90 -2.28 10.83
N SER A 363 -13.77 -1.34 11.22
CA SER A 363 -14.81 -1.59 12.21
C SER A 363 -15.88 -2.58 11.74
N ASN A 364 -16.15 -2.67 10.43
CA ASN A 364 -17.03 -3.66 9.85
C ASN A 364 -16.44 -5.07 9.95
N GLY A 365 -15.10 -5.19 9.87
CA GLY A 365 -14.40 -6.47 10.00
C GLY A 365 -14.76 -7.48 8.92
N LEU A 366 -15.07 -7.01 7.70
CA LEU A 366 -15.41 -7.81 6.53
C LEU A 366 -14.27 -7.74 5.51
N TYR A 367 -13.71 -8.88 5.15
CA TYR A 367 -12.54 -9.00 4.31
C TYR A 367 -12.77 -9.92 3.11
N PRO A 368 -12.10 -9.71 1.96
CA PRO A 368 -12.21 -10.57 0.79
C PRO A 368 -11.61 -11.96 1.05
N GLU A 369 -11.98 -12.95 0.23
CA GLU A 369 -11.45 -14.34 0.34
C GLU A 369 -9.92 -14.41 0.29
N SER A 370 -9.26 -13.46 -0.36
CA SER A 370 -7.78 -13.41 -0.49
C SER A 370 -7.03 -13.36 0.84
N ILE A 371 -7.68 -12.98 1.97
CA ILE A 371 -7.05 -13.04 3.30
C ILE A 371 -6.68 -14.46 3.72
N ALA A 372 -7.32 -15.48 3.14
CA ALA A 372 -6.97 -16.89 3.39
C ALA A 372 -5.50 -17.22 3.05
N ALA A 373 -4.84 -16.40 2.23
CA ALA A 373 -3.42 -16.55 1.94
C ALA A 373 -2.50 -15.86 2.97
N ASP A 374 -3.05 -14.99 3.83
CA ASP A 374 -2.30 -14.36 4.93
C ASP A 374 -2.39 -15.15 6.24
N LEU A 375 -3.42 -15.99 6.37
CA LEU A 375 -3.79 -16.67 7.60
C LEU A 375 -3.56 -18.18 7.48
N SER A 376 -3.10 -18.79 8.58
CA SER A 376 -3.13 -20.26 8.66
C SER A 376 -4.59 -20.75 8.68
N SER A 377 -4.82 -21.94 8.15
CA SER A 377 -6.16 -22.57 8.15
C SER A 377 -6.76 -22.66 9.57
N LYS A 378 -5.90 -22.83 10.59
CA LYS A 378 -6.29 -22.84 12.00
C LYS A 378 -6.88 -21.49 12.43
N LEU A 379 -6.16 -20.38 12.20
CA LEU A 379 -6.60 -19.05 12.57
C LEU A 379 -7.84 -18.62 11.77
N LEU A 380 -7.87 -18.92 10.46
CA LEU A 380 -9.01 -18.62 9.62
C LEU A 380 -10.28 -19.31 10.11
N THR A 381 -10.21 -20.61 10.42
CA THR A 381 -11.35 -21.37 10.92
C THR A 381 -11.79 -20.93 12.32
N LYS A 382 -10.81 -20.54 13.18
CA LYS A 382 -11.08 -20.18 14.58
C LYS A 382 -11.69 -18.80 14.72
N TYR A 383 -11.22 -17.83 13.92
CA TYR A 383 -11.51 -16.42 14.14
C TYR A 383 -12.29 -15.74 13.01
N PHE A 384 -12.69 -16.48 11.97
CA PHE A 384 -13.47 -15.92 10.88
C PHE A 384 -14.66 -16.80 10.51
N HIS A 385 -15.74 -16.14 10.12
CA HIS A 385 -16.94 -16.77 9.57
C HIS A 385 -17.02 -16.46 8.08
N ARG A 386 -17.12 -17.49 7.25
CA ARG A 386 -17.30 -17.31 5.80
C ARG A 386 -18.68 -16.75 5.51
N ARG A 387 -18.75 -15.67 4.72
CA ARG A 387 -19.96 -14.99 4.25
C ARG A 387 -19.89 -14.83 2.74
N GLU A 388 -20.51 -15.74 2.00
CA GLU A 388 -20.43 -15.76 0.53
C GLU A 388 -18.96 -15.70 0.03
N GLU A 389 -18.55 -14.59 -0.59
CA GLU A 389 -17.20 -14.34 -1.11
C GLU A 389 -16.29 -13.56 -0.12
N HIS A 390 -16.69 -13.46 1.16
CA HIS A 390 -15.98 -12.69 2.18
C HIS A 390 -15.79 -13.50 3.46
N TYR A 391 -14.87 -13.03 4.29
CA TYR A 391 -14.68 -13.48 5.66
C TYR A 391 -15.03 -12.38 6.65
N GLN A 392 -15.89 -12.69 7.60
CA GLN A 392 -16.26 -11.83 8.72
C GLN A 392 -15.44 -12.21 9.94
N ILE A 393 -14.72 -11.27 10.54
CA ILE A 393 -14.00 -11.50 11.81
C ILE A 393 -14.99 -11.89 12.93
N ASP A 394 -14.59 -12.85 13.78
CA ASP A 394 -15.40 -13.27 14.92
C ASP A 394 -15.66 -12.14 15.89
N ARG A 395 -16.84 -12.15 16.49
CA ARG A 395 -17.29 -11.11 17.42
C ARG A 395 -16.37 -10.98 18.63
N SER A 396 -15.84 -12.08 19.15
CA SER A 396 -14.97 -12.10 20.35
C SER A 396 -13.66 -11.36 20.12
N ILE A 397 -13.12 -11.39 18.89
CA ILE A 397 -11.93 -10.64 18.49
C ILE A 397 -12.30 -9.18 18.23
N ARG A 398 -13.42 -8.93 17.54
CA ARG A 398 -13.88 -7.58 17.22
C ARG A 398 -14.15 -6.72 18.45
N GLU A 399 -14.71 -7.31 19.51
CA GLU A 399 -15.00 -6.62 20.78
C GLU A 399 -13.74 -6.21 21.57
N MET A 400 -12.58 -6.80 21.25
CA MET A 400 -11.30 -6.37 21.83
C MET A 400 -10.79 -5.06 21.23
N VAL A 401 -11.26 -4.66 20.03
CA VAL A 401 -10.70 -3.55 19.26
C VAL A 401 -11.69 -2.37 19.19
N VAL A 402 -11.20 -1.18 19.52
CA VAL A 402 -11.92 0.08 19.38
C VAL A 402 -11.28 0.87 18.24
N PHE A 403 -12.00 1.03 17.15
CA PHE A 403 -11.56 1.82 15.99
C PHE A 403 -11.97 3.28 16.12
N ALA A 404 -11.04 4.21 15.90
CA ALA A 404 -11.30 5.63 15.95
C ALA A 404 -10.49 6.42 14.92
N GLN A 405 -11.11 7.44 14.32
CA GLN A 405 -10.35 8.42 13.54
C GLN A 405 -9.51 9.26 14.52
N HIS A 406 -8.19 9.34 14.25
CA HIS A 406 -7.26 10.05 15.13
C HIS A 406 -6.03 10.52 14.34
N ASN A 407 -5.63 11.76 14.57
CA ASN A 407 -4.41 12.33 14.01
C ASN A 407 -3.27 12.19 15.02
N LEU A 408 -2.34 11.27 14.78
CA LEU A 408 -1.20 10.98 15.65
C LEU A 408 -0.43 12.25 16.13
N ILE A 409 -0.39 13.30 15.30
CA ILE A 409 0.41 14.51 15.57
C ILE A 409 -0.39 15.63 16.23
N LYS A 410 -1.71 15.71 15.98
CA LYS A 410 -2.56 16.81 16.43
C LYS A 410 -3.44 16.46 17.61
N ASP A 411 -3.92 15.23 17.65
CA ASP A 411 -4.85 14.82 18.69
C ASP A 411 -4.10 14.37 19.97
N PRO A 412 -4.72 14.46 21.15
CA PRO A 412 -4.12 14.01 22.39
C PRO A 412 -3.76 12.52 22.35
N PRO A 413 -2.55 12.11 22.77
CA PRO A 413 -2.17 10.72 22.80
C PRO A 413 -2.94 9.93 23.88
N PHE A 414 -3.11 8.64 23.67
CA PHE A 414 -3.63 7.74 24.68
C PHE A 414 -2.64 7.58 25.83
N THR A 415 -3.11 7.20 27.00
CA THR A 415 -2.27 7.01 28.19
C THR A 415 -2.45 5.61 28.79
N ASN A 416 -1.47 5.19 29.60
CA ASN A 416 -1.46 3.88 30.26
C ASN A 416 -1.51 2.74 29.23
N ILE A 417 -0.65 2.82 28.24
CA ILE A 417 -0.52 1.85 27.15
C ILE A 417 0.61 0.89 27.46
N GLU A 418 0.36 -0.40 27.31
CA GLU A 418 1.36 -1.46 27.50
C GLU A 418 2.10 -1.83 26.20
N LEU A 419 1.42 -1.64 25.05
CA LEU A 419 2.03 -1.85 23.74
C LEU A 419 1.52 -0.79 22.76
N VAL A 420 2.46 -0.08 22.11
CA VAL A 420 2.19 0.79 20.96
C VAL A 420 2.77 0.12 19.71
N SER A 421 1.95 -0.06 18.69
CA SER A 421 2.41 -0.39 17.35
C SER A 421 2.25 0.81 16.42
N CYS A 422 3.35 1.20 15.78
CA CYS A 422 3.37 2.24 14.75
C CYS A 422 4.28 1.77 13.61
N ARG A 423 3.72 0.97 12.71
CA ARG A 423 4.48 0.30 11.67
C ARG A 423 4.15 0.86 10.29
N ASN A 424 5.19 1.11 9.49
CA ASN A 424 5.07 1.59 8.11
C ASN A 424 4.32 2.93 7.96
N LEU A 425 4.36 3.78 8.99
CA LEU A 425 3.76 5.11 9.01
C LEU A 425 4.81 6.23 9.05
N LEU A 426 5.83 6.08 9.91
CA LEU A 426 6.85 7.11 10.10
C LEU A 426 7.70 7.34 8.85
N ILE A 427 7.80 6.34 7.97
CA ILE A 427 8.53 6.44 6.69
C ILE A 427 8.02 7.58 5.79
N TYR A 428 6.77 7.99 5.93
CA TYR A 428 6.15 9.07 5.14
C TYR A 428 6.35 10.46 5.76
N LEU A 429 6.73 10.53 7.03
CA LEU A 429 6.86 11.79 7.78
C LEU A 429 8.27 12.37 7.67
N GLN A 430 8.37 13.69 7.73
CA GLN A 430 9.64 14.38 7.90
C GLN A 430 10.25 14.09 9.29
N PRO A 431 11.60 14.16 9.45
CA PRO A 431 12.28 13.79 10.71
C PRO A 431 11.73 14.51 11.94
N VAL A 432 11.37 15.78 11.81
CA VAL A 432 10.76 16.57 12.90
C VAL A 432 9.46 15.93 13.42
N LEU A 433 8.59 15.42 12.52
CA LEU A 433 7.37 14.75 12.93
C LEU A 433 7.61 13.33 13.40
N GLN A 434 8.59 12.62 12.83
CA GLN A 434 8.98 11.30 13.34
C GLN A 434 9.39 11.41 14.81
N ARG A 435 10.24 12.37 15.14
CA ARG A 435 10.66 12.66 16.51
C ARG A 435 9.46 12.95 17.41
N LYS A 436 8.58 13.87 17.00
CA LYS A 436 7.38 14.21 17.78
C LYS A 436 6.48 12.99 18.01
N ALA A 437 6.23 12.17 16.98
CA ALA A 437 5.42 10.97 17.10
C ALA A 437 6.03 9.99 18.12
N LEU A 438 7.35 9.76 18.06
CA LEU A 438 8.05 8.87 18.98
C LEU A 438 8.04 9.41 20.42
N GLU A 439 8.16 10.72 20.62
CA GLU A 439 8.03 11.36 21.94
C GLU A 439 6.60 11.18 22.50
N LEU A 440 5.56 11.34 21.68
CA LEU A 440 4.15 11.09 22.05
C LEU A 440 3.91 9.63 22.44
N MET A 441 4.48 8.68 21.68
CA MET A 441 4.37 7.25 21.98
C MET A 441 5.10 6.89 23.29
N SER A 442 6.27 7.48 23.54
CA SER A 442 6.97 7.30 24.82
C SER A 442 6.15 7.82 26.01
N PHE A 443 5.47 8.95 25.84
CA PHE A 443 4.57 9.49 26.85
C PHE A 443 3.34 8.58 27.07
N SER A 444 2.82 7.95 26.03
CA SER A 444 1.67 7.02 26.10
C SER A 444 2.02 5.73 26.84
N LEU A 445 3.23 5.23 26.64
CA LEU A 445 3.68 3.95 27.16
C LEU A 445 3.91 4.00 28.68
N ASN A 446 3.54 2.91 29.34
CA ASN A 446 3.97 2.63 30.68
C ASN A 446 5.48 2.28 30.71
N PRO A 447 6.16 2.40 31.86
CA PRO A 447 7.53 1.89 32.00
C PRO A 447 7.60 0.41 31.60
N GLN A 448 8.60 0.04 30.81
CA GLN A 448 8.74 -1.29 30.20
C GLN A 448 7.59 -1.67 29.22
N GLY A 449 6.76 -0.71 28.80
CA GLY A 449 5.79 -0.90 27.73
C GLY A 449 6.50 -1.06 26.38
N ILE A 450 5.90 -1.81 25.47
CA ILE A 450 6.50 -2.20 24.20
C ILE A 450 6.17 -1.19 23.11
N LEU A 451 7.19 -0.74 22.37
CA LEU A 451 7.04 -0.03 21.09
C LEU A 451 7.45 -0.97 19.97
N LEU A 452 6.55 -1.13 18.99
CA LEU A 452 6.77 -1.90 17.77
C LEU A 452 6.78 -0.96 16.58
N LEU A 453 7.87 -0.97 15.80
CA LEU A 453 8.04 -0.19 14.58
C LEU A 453 8.13 -1.09 13.33
N GLY A 454 7.96 -0.51 12.14
CA GLY A 454 8.19 -1.21 10.88
C GLY A 454 9.68 -1.44 10.61
N SER A 455 9.98 -2.40 9.75
CA SER A 455 11.35 -2.87 9.44
C SER A 455 12.31 -1.74 8.99
N SER A 456 11.79 -0.74 8.29
CA SER A 456 12.54 0.43 7.79
C SER A 456 12.52 1.64 8.74
N GLU A 457 11.96 1.50 9.93
CA GLU A 457 11.79 2.56 10.92
C GLU A 457 12.74 2.38 12.10
N THR A 458 13.07 3.45 12.77
CA THR A 458 13.95 3.44 13.95
C THR A 458 13.55 4.51 14.95
N THR A 459 13.99 4.39 16.20
CA THR A 459 13.81 5.42 17.23
C THR A 459 14.64 6.67 17.00
N GLY A 460 15.63 6.62 16.08
CA GLY A 460 16.42 7.77 15.64
C GLY A 460 16.99 8.59 16.78
N GLU A 461 16.75 9.89 16.74
CA GLU A 461 17.27 10.89 17.70
C GLU A 461 16.72 10.74 19.13
N VAL A 462 15.64 9.98 19.31
CA VAL A 462 15.01 9.76 20.64
C VAL A 462 15.30 8.37 21.21
N SER A 463 16.39 7.76 20.78
CA SER A 463 16.82 6.43 21.24
C SER A 463 17.07 6.35 22.75
N ASP A 464 17.31 7.47 23.43
CA ASP A 464 17.45 7.58 24.87
C ASP A 464 16.13 7.33 25.65
N LEU A 465 14.97 7.45 24.98
CA LEU A 465 13.66 7.14 25.56
C LEU A 465 13.34 5.65 25.55
N TYR A 466 14.08 4.86 24.78
CA TYR A 466 13.78 3.47 24.50
C TYR A 466 14.99 2.56 24.74
N GLU A 467 14.72 1.31 25.09
CA GLU A 467 15.67 0.23 25.15
C GLU A 467 15.37 -0.75 24.02
N THR A 468 16.38 -1.16 23.25
CA THR A 468 16.18 -2.11 22.16
C THR A 468 16.04 -3.52 22.71
N LEU A 469 14.88 -4.13 22.52
CA LEU A 469 14.63 -5.53 22.87
C LEU A 469 15.04 -6.44 21.71
N HIS A 470 14.65 -6.08 20.47
CA HIS A 470 15.01 -6.84 19.28
C HIS A 470 15.32 -5.94 18.08
N GLN A 471 16.60 -5.90 17.65
CA GLN A 471 17.09 -4.97 16.61
C GLN A 471 16.51 -5.28 15.22
N LYS A 472 16.43 -6.56 14.82
CA LYS A 472 15.93 -6.98 13.50
C LYS A 472 14.44 -6.63 13.36
N TYR A 473 13.64 -6.95 14.37
CA TYR A 473 12.19 -6.79 14.35
C TYR A 473 11.69 -5.45 14.89
N LYS A 474 12.62 -4.53 15.23
CA LYS A 474 12.31 -3.17 15.68
C LYS A 474 11.37 -3.12 16.89
N ILE A 475 11.67 -3.96 17.88
CA ILE A 475 10.95 -4.05 19.15
C ILE A 475 11.77 -3.34 20.22
N TYR A 476 11.11 -2.43 20.93
CA TYR A 476 11.74 -1.58 21.94
C TYR A 476 10.91 -1.58 23.23
N ALA A 477 11.55 -1.37 24.38
CA ALA A 477 10.88 -1.10 25.66
C ALA A 477 10.99 0.38 26.02
N SER A 478 9.93 0.95 26.54
CA SER A 478 9.93 2.32 27.07
C SER A 478 10.75 2.39 28.36
N ARG A 479 11.69 3.33 28.47
CA ARG A 479 12.46 3.61 29.70
C ARG A 479 11.65 4.37 30.75
N GLY A 480 10.39 4.68 30.46
CA GLY A 480 9.47 5.38 31.36
C GLY A 480 9.26 6.84 31.03
N LYS A 481 8.25 7.44 31.66
CA LYS A 481 7.79 8.80 31.38
C LYS A 481 8.85 9.82 31.76
N ARG A 482 9.63 10.31 30.79
CA ARG A 482 10.25 11.61 30.91
C ARG A 482 9.20 12.67 30.57
N ARG A 483 9.01 13.66 31.46
CA ARG A 483 8.23 14.85 31.06
C ARG A 483 8.98 15.50 29.91
N PRO A 484 8.33 15.76 28.77
CA PRO A 484 8.93 16.56 27.71
C PRO A 484 9.42 17.86 28.31
N ALA A 485 10.62 18.28 27.96
CA ALA A 485 11.19 19.55 28.38
C ALA A 485 10.50 20.70 27.63
N GLY A 486 9.27 21.01 27.98
CA GLY A 486 8.43 22.07 27.39
C GLY A 486 7.00 21.89 27.83
N GLY A 487 6.39 22.89 28.44
CA GLY A 487 5.03 22.88 28.97
C GLY A 487 3.94 22.68 27.88
N PRO A 488 2.80 23.39 27.91
CA PRO A 488 1.67 23.25 26.95
C PRO A 488 2.07 23.40 25.45
N GLU A 489 3.24 23.95 25.15
CA GLU A 489 3.85 24.01 23.81
C GLU A 489 4.16 22.63 23.20
N PHE A 490 4.19 21.56 23.99
CA PHE A 490 4.42 20.20 23.50
C PHE A 490 3.36 19.74 22.48
N LEU A 491 2.17 20.28 22.53
CA LEU A 491 1.08 20.04 21.58
C LEU A 491 1.15 20.96 20.35
N SER A 492 2.04 21.96 20.34
CA SER A 492 2.23 22.78 19.16
C SER A 492 2.99 22.04 18.08
N VAL A 493 2.50 22.11 16.84
CA VAL A 493 3.24 21.59 15.69
C VAL A 493 4.51 22.43 15.55
N PRO A 494 5.72 21.83 15.50
CA PRO A 494 6.94 22.58 15.32
C PRO A 494 6.86 23.45 14.07
N GLU A 495 7.30 24.70 14.16
CA GLU A 495 7.49 25.51 12.97
C GLU A 495 8.60 24.89 12.11
N VAL A 496 8.24 24.27 11.01
CA VAL A 496 9.23 23.74 10.06
C VAL A 496 9.93 24.91 9.38
N ARG A 497 11.22 25.04 9.63
CA ARG A 497 12.10 25.89 8.83
C ARG A 497 12.47 25.12 7.54
N SER A 498 11.61 25.24 6.51
CA SER A 498 11.85 24.84 5.11
C SER A 498 11.46 23.38 4.74
N TRP A 499 10.54 23.21 3.88
CA TRP A 499 11.01 22.94 2.46
C TRP A 499 12.05 23.98 2.10
N GLN A 500 13.22 23.75 1.75
CA GLN A 500 14.24 24.79 1.77
C GLN A 500 13.77 26.27 1.89
N ASN A 501 12.48 26.56 1.75
CA ASN A 501 11.79 27.82 2.08
C ASN A 501 10.31 27.51 2.36
N ARG A 502 9.73 27.95 3.45
CA ARG A 502 8.32 27.73 3.84
C ARG A 502 7.36 28.17 2.77
N PRO A 503 6.34 27.37 2.42
CA PRO A 503 5.16 27.93 1.75
C PRO A 503 4.54 29.02 2.64
N ARG A 504 4.50 30.25 2.17
CA ARG A 504 3.85 31.36 2.89
C ARG A 504 2.35 31.20 2.73
N PHE A 505 1.67 30.74 3.77
CA PHE A 505 0.23 30.84 3.85
C PHE A 505 -0.14 32.30 4.16
N PRO A 506 -1.20 32.87 3.52
CA PRO A 506 -1.68 34.19 3.90
C PRO A 506 -2.05 34.22 5.38
N ASN A 507 -1.49 35.18 6.14
CA ASN A 507 -1.91 35.48 7.49
C ASN A 507 -3.30 36.15 7.44
N GLY A 508 -4.36 35.34 7.47
CA GLY A 508 -5.72 35.83 7.66
C GLY A 508 -6.44 34.97 8.69
N PRO A 509 -7.23 35.55 9.61
CA PRO A 509 -8.06 34.76 10.49
C PRO A 509 -9.09 33.99 9.68
N TRP A 510 -9.23 32.70 9.97
CA TRP A 510 -10.25 31.82 9.37
C TRP A 510 -11.64 32.43 9.61
N PRO A 511 -12.54 32.44 8.61
CA PRO A 511 -13.94 32.74 8.88
C PRO A 511 -14.44 31.68 9.86
N ARG A 512 -14.86 32.12 11.06
CA ARG A 512 -15.63 31.29 11.98
C ARG A 512 -16.91 30.92 11.27
N GLY A 513 -17.16 29.64 11.07
CA GLY A 513 -18.41 29.16 10.52
C GLY A 513 -19.56 29.67 11.38
N GLN A 514 -20.39 30.49 10.79
CA GLN A 514 -21.75 30.72 11.25
C GLN A 514 -22.55 29.48 10.87
N ASP A 515 -22.68 28.53 11.79
CA ASP A 515 -23.68 27.46 11.74
C ASP A 515 -23.87 26.90 13.17
N GLU A 516 -24.25 27.78 14.09
CA GLU A 516 -25.02 27.44 15.29
C GLU A 516 -26.12 28.44 15.39
N GLU A 517 -27.22 28.25 14.70
CA GLU A 517 -28.59 28.66 14.99
C GLU A 517 -29.48 28.20 13.84
N ARG A 518 -29.97 26.98 13.94
CA ARG A 518 -31.34 26.57 13.57
C ARG A 518 -31.54 25.08 13.78
N MET A 519 -32.25 24.81 14.87
CA MET A 519 -32.92 23.55 15.25
C MET A 519 -32.05 22.39 15.66
#